data_222af3d4688a3af74d75c1f8b0adb277
#
_entry.id   222af3d4688a3af74d75c1f8b0adb277
#
_cell.length_a   1.000
_cell.length_b   1.000
_cell.length_c   1.000
_cell.angle_alpha   90.00
_cell.angle_beta   90.00
_cell.angle_gamma   90.00
#
_symmetry.space_group_name_H-M   'P 1'
#
loop_
_entity.id
_entity.type
_entity.pdbx_description
1 polymer ?
#
loop_
_entity_poly.entity_id
_entity_poly.type
_entity_poly.pdbx_seq_one_letter_code
_entity_poly.pdbx_strand_id
1 'polypeptide(L)'
;KPTYTSTGEKKYTCTNCGETKTETIAKLVCTSHVWDSGVVIKEPTYTSTGTKKYTCTNCGETKIETIAKLVCTSHVWDSGKVVTAPTYKTEGTKKYTCKNCGTTKTETIAKLVCTKHAWDAGVVTKKPTYTSTGEKKYTCTNCGETKTETISKLVCTSHAWNSGVVTKEPTYTSTGTKKYTCKNCGTTKIETIAKLVCTK
;
A
#
# COMPACT_ATOMS: atom_id res chain seq x y z
N LYS A 1 44.01 15.01 62.16
CA LYS A 1 42.68 14.40 62.26
C LYS A 1 42.37 13.77 60.89
N PRO A 2 41.65 12.63 60.81
CA PRO A 2 41.23 12.04 59.61
C PRO A 2 40.15 12.92 58.95
N THR A 3 40.06 12.83 57.60
CA THR A 3 39.01 13.41 56.80
C THR A 3 38.30 12.30 56.00
N TYR A 4 37.34 12.62 55.18
CA TYR A 4 36.73 11.64 54.28
C TYR A 4 37.70 11.19 53.13
N THR A 5 38.70 12.01 52.82
CA THR A 5 39.64 11.74 51.74
C THR A 5 41.04 11.32 52.21
N SER A 6 41.39 11.62 53.46
CA SER A 6 42.74 11.35 54.02
C SER A 6 42.68 10.66 55.39
N THR A 7 43.66 9.81 55.65
CA THR A 7 43.88 9.24 56.98
C THR A 7 44.37 10.30 57.95
N GLY A 8 44.09 10.14 59.20
CA GLY A 8 44.66 10.94 60.28
C GLY A 8 45.83 10.21 60.95
N GLU A 9 46.55 10.93 61.80
CA GLU A 9 47.62 10.38 62.62
C GLU A 9 47.39 10.78 64.06
N LYS A 10 47.71 9.84 64.98
CA LYS A 10 47.75 10.08 66.41
C LYS A 10 49.16 9.72 66.95
N LYS A 11 49.84 10.74 67.39
CA LYS A 11 51.17 10.58 67.98
C LYS A 11 51.06 10.40 69.51
N TYR A 12 51.76 9.42 70.03
CA TYR A 12 51.91 9.15 71.44
C TYR A 12 53.34 9.39 71.80
N THR A 13 53.59 9.97 72.97
CA THR A 13 54.91 10.18 73.47
C THR A 13 55.01 9.45 74.83
N CYS A 14 56.02 8.59 75.00
CA CYS A 14 56.29 7.95 76.28
C CYS A 14 56.71 8.99 77.29
N THR A 15 56.01 9.07 78.45
CA THR A 15 56.27 10.04 79.47
C THR A 15 57.57 9.76 80.23
N ASN A 16 58.11 8.51 80.18
CA ASN A 16 59.32 8.13 80.88
C ASN A 16 60.58 8.27 80.03
N CYS A 17 60.57 7.95 78.79
CA CYS A 17 61.75 7.92 77.93
C CYS A 17 61.67 8.93 76.73
N GLY A 18 60.55 9.60 76.50
CA GLY A 18 60.38 10.54 75.42
C GLY A 18 60.19 9.94 73.98
N GLU A 19 60.27 8.59 73.87
CA GLU A 19 60.03 7.93 72.61
C GLU A 19 58.61 8.23 72.07
N THR A 20 58.49 8.27 70.76
CA THR A 20 57.17 8.57 70.06
C THR A 20 56.72 7.42 69.24
N LYS A 21 55.45 7.11 69.30
CA LYS A 21 54.73 6.15 68.41
C LYS A 21 53.64 6.91 67.67
N THR A 22 53.56 6.69 66.38
CA THR A 22 52.47 7.22 65.55
C THR A 22 51.53 6.09 65.13
N GLU A 23 50.26 6.29 65.32
CA GLU A 23 49.20 5.40 64.82
C GLU A 23 48.38 6.09 63.78
N THR A 24 48.15 5.39 62.64
CA THR A 24 47.27 5.86 61.57
C THR A 24 45.80 5.69 61.94
N ILE A 25 45.04 6.76 61.88
CA ILE A 25 43.57 6.72 62.01
C ILE A 25 42.97 6.59 60.70
N ALA A 26 42.07 5.61 60.47
CA ALA A 26 41.38 5.40 59.23
C ALA A 26 40.58 6.65 58.75
N LYS A 27 40.36 6.79 57.47
CA LYS A 27 39.52 7.83 56.88
C LYS A 27 38.12 7.78 57.50
N LEU A 28 37.45 8.89 57.56
CA LEU A 28 36.04 8.96 57.94
C LEU A 28 35.17 8.24 56.89
N VAL A 29 34.18 7.51 57.33
CA VAL A 29 33.18 6.87 56.44
C VAL A 29 32.10 7.90 56.07
N CYS A 30 31.90 8.14 54.80
CA CYS A 30 30.86 9.03 54.35
C CYS A 30 29.54 8.26 54.24
N THR A 31 28.69 8.39 55.24
CA THR A 31 27.38 7.71 55.29
C THR A 31 26.26 8.56 54.66
N SER A 32 26.50 9.84 54.42
CA SER A 32 25.53 10.76 53.84
C SER A 32 26.26 11.61 52.76
N HIS A 33 25.92 11.38 51.52
CA HIS A 33 26.52 12.07 50.37
C HIS A 33 25.79 13.38 50.05
N VAL A 34 26.53 14.47 49.95
CA VAL A 34 26.07 15.76 49.46
C VAL A 34 26.61 15.92 48.03
N TRP A 35 25.73 15.72 47.05
CA TRP A 35 26.12 15.76 45.65
C TRP A 35 26.20 17.21 45.13
N ASP A 36 27.18 17.47 44.29
CA ASP A 36 27.31 18.73 43.56
C ASP A 36 26.16 18.90 42.50
N SER A 37 26.18 19.99 41.74
CA SER A 37 25.21 20.25 40.65
C SER A 37 25.33 19.27 39.49
N GLY A 38 26.38 18.45 39.47
CA GLY A 38 26.68 17.50 38.41
C GLY A 38 27.11 18.14 37.10
N VAL A 39 27.92 17.40 36.33
CA VAL A 39 28.43 17.79 35.01
C VAL A 39 27.91 16.81 33.99
N VAL A 40 27.34 17.32 32.87
CA VAL A 40 26.96 16.49 31.71
C VAL A 40 28.25 16.01 31.05
N ILE A 41 28.48 14.70 31.08
CA ILE A 41 29.64 14.08 30.41
C ILE A 41 29.32 13.51 29.03
N LYS A 42 28.03 13.31 28.75
CA LYS A 42 27.52 12.96 27.44
C LYS A 42 26.15 13.58 27.24
N GLU A 43 26.03 14.42 26.22
CA GLU A 43 24.73 15.03 25.87
C GLU A 43 23.75 14.00 25.30
N PRO A 44 22.46 14.08 25.65
CA PRO A 44 21.44 13.26 25.02
C PRO A 44 21.22 13.69 23.57
N THR A 45 20.90 12.73 22.72
CA THR A 45 20.47 12.98 21.35
C THR A 45 19.06 12.42 21.13
N TYR A 46 18.50 12.56 19.94
CA TYR A 46 17.24 11.92 19.58
C TYR A 46 17.33 10.38 19.54
N THR A 47 18.54 9.82 19.38
CA THR A 47 18.75 8.38 19.22
C THR A 47 19.44 7.74 20.41
N SER A 48 20.14 8.51 21.26
CA SER A 48 20.90 8.02 22.42
C SER A 48 20.62 8.81 23.68
N THR A 49 20.69 8.13 24.82
CA THR A 49 20.65 8.76 26.15
C THR A 49 21.95 9.52 26.41
N GLY A 50 21.85 10.58 27.20
CA GLY A 50 22.97 11.29 27.78
C GLY A 50 23.37 10.71 29.14
N THR A 51 24.43 11.24 29.75
CA THR A 51 24.88 10.90 31.06
C THR A 51 25.36 12.12 31.83
N LYS A 52 25.01 12.22 33.12
CA LYS A 52 25.41 13.28 34.00
C LYS A 52 26.15 12.67 35.20
N LYS A 53 27.34 13.18 35.50
CA LYS A 53 28.17 12.75 36.61
C LYS A 53 28.03 13.75 37.75
N TYR A 54 27.79 13.25 38.95
CA TYR A 54 27.79 14.00 40.19
C TYR A 54 28.96 13.56 41.05
N THR A 55 29.50 14.49 41.83
CA THR A 55 30.58 14.21 42.79
C THR A 55 30.13 14.63 44.20
N CYS A 56 30.34 13.76 45.15
CA CYS A 56 30.10 14.11 46.54
C CYS A 56 31.11 15.15 47.03
N THR A 57 30.61 16.30 47.48
CA THR A 57 31.44 17.41 47.98
C THR A 57 32.22 17.07 49.23
N ASN A 58 31.77 16.05 50.00
CA ASN A 58 32.43 15.67 51.27
C ASN A 58 33.54 14.63 51.05
N CYS A 59 33.28 13.59 50.23
CA CYS A 59 34.19 12.43 50.16
C CYS A 59 34.77 12.20 48.74
N GLY A 60 34.30 12.93 47.71
CA GLY A 60 34.78 12.80 46.33
C GLY A 60 34.20 11.57 45.58
N GLU A 61 33.34 10.76 46.20
CA GLU A 61 32.65 9.68 45.46
C GLU A 61 31.82 10.24 44.33
N THR A 62 31.64 9.43 43.27
CA THR A 62 30.92 9.85 42.11
C THR A 62 29.76 8.90 41.78
N LYS A 63 28.63 9.46 41.31
CA LYS A 63 27.54 8.72 40.72
C LYS A 63 27.23 9.23 39.30
N ILE A 64 26.68 8.36 38.45
CA ILE A 64 26.28 8.68 37.10
C ILE A 64 24.77 8.49 37.03
N GLU A 65 24.08 9.48 36.46
CA GLU A 65 22.66 9.40 36.13
C GLU A 65 22.47 9.50 34.61
N THR A 66 21.47 8.76 34.12
CA THR A 66 21.09 8.78 32.72
C THR A 66 20.17 9.96 32.42
N ILE A 67 20.50 10.73 31.40
CA ILE A 67 19.62 11.76 30.84
C ILE A 67 18.81 11.12 29.71
N ALA A 68 17.47 11.27 29.76
CA ALA A 68 16.59 10.75 28.72
C ALA A 68 16.93 11.28 27.33
N LYS A 69 16.64 10.49 26.31
CA LYS A 69 16.76 10.94 24.90
C LYS A 69 15.91 12.17 24.66
N LEU A 70 16.35 13.00 23.72
CA LEU A 70 15.55 14.14 23.25
C LEU A 70 14.29 13.63 22.56
N VAL A 71 13.16 14.31 22.76
CA VAL A 71 11.90 14.04 22.09
C VAL A 71 11.87 14.80 20.77
N CYS A 72 11.72 14.08 19.66
CA CYS A 72 11.61 14.70 18.34
C CYS A 72 10.16 15.10 18.07
N THR A 73 9.80 16.34 18.32
CA THR A 73 8.45 16.87 18.11
C THR A 73 8.25 17.41 16.70
N SER A 74 9.34 17.70 15.98
CA SER A 74 9.33 18.22 14.61
C SER A 74 10.25 17.39 13.72
N HIS A 75 9.65 16.63 12.78
CA HIS A 75 10.41 15.74 11.89
C HIS A 75 10.87 16.46 10.62
N VAL A 76 12.18 16.38 10.35
CA VAL A 76 12.77 16.79 9.07
C VAL A 76 12.97 15.55 8.21
N TRP A 77 12.08 15.34 7.25
CA TRP A 77 12.11 14.16 6.39
C TRP A 77 13.20 14.27 5.32
N ASP A 78 13.77 13.14 4.95
CA ASP A 78 14.67 13.01 3.77
C ASP A 78 13.85 13.11 2.47
N SER A 79 14.50 12.95 1.31
CA SER A 79 13.84 12.94 0.00
C SER A 79 12.93 11.72 -0.25
N GLY A 80 12.96 10.74 0.66
CA GLY A 80 12.24 9.48 0.56
C GLY A 80 12.79 8.54 -0.51
N LYS A 81 12.68 7.26 -0.26
CA LYS A 81 13.05 6.18 -1.18
C LYS A 81 11.81 5.41 -1.61
N VAL A 82 11.64 5.17 -2.91
CA VAL A 82 10.61 4.28 -3.43
C VAL A 82 10.94 2.85 -2.98
N VAL A 83 10.03 2.26 -2.21
CA VAL A 83 10.13 0.87 -1.71
C VAL A 83 9.46 -0.07 -2.70
N THR A 84 8.27 0.31 -3.17
CA THR A 84 7.54 -0.41 -4.22
C THR A 84 7.17 0.57 -5.31
N ALA A 85 7.59 0.31 -6.53
CA ALA A 85 7.21 1.14 -7.67
C ALA A 85 5.73 0.93 -8.01
N PRO A 86 4.98 1.99 -8.37
CA PRO A 86 3.61 1.85 -8.85
C PRO A 86 3.58 1.16 -10.20
N THR A 87 2.51 0.41 -10.45
CA THR A 87 2.20 -0.18 -11.76
C THR A 87 0.86 0.34 -12.26
N TYR A 88 0.43 -0.09 -13.43
CA TYR A 88 -0.93 0.20 -13.91
C TYR A 88 -2.03 -0.49 -13.06
N LYS A 89 -1.67 -1.56 -12.32
CA LYS A 89 -2.62 -2.36 -11.52
C LYS A 89 -2.52 -2.10 -10.03
N THR A 90 -1.33 -1.76 -9.55
CA THR A 90 -1.04 -1.60 -8.11
C THR A 90 -0.43 -0.25 -7.80
N GLU A 91 -0.76 0.28 -6.63
CA GLU A 91 -0.12 1.46 -6.06
C GLU A 91 1.31 1.13 -5.63
N GLY A 92 2.16 2.14 -5.61
CA GLY A 92 3.51 2.06 -5.06
C GLY A 92 3.56 2.59 -3.64
N THR A 93 4.73 2.46 -3.02
CA THR A 93 5.01 3.02 -1.69
C THR A 93 6.34 3.74 -1.67
N LYS A 94 6.39 4.89 -0.99
CA LYS A 94 7.59 5.68 -0.75
C LYS A 94 7.80 5.82 0.74
N LYS A 95 9.00 5.48 1.22
CA LYS A 95 9.40 5.55 2.62
C LYS A 95 10.30 6.75 2.84
N TYR A 96 10.00 7.53 3.85
CA TYR A 96 10.78 8.67 4.32
C TYR A 96 11.37 8.37 5.69
N THR A 97 12.55 8.91 5.96
CA THR A 97 13.22 8.79 7.25
C THR A 97 13.48 10.19 7.80
N CYS A 98 13.15 10.40 9.06
CA CYS A 98 13.50 11.65 9.73
C CYS A 98 15.03 11.75 9.92
N LYS A 99 15.64 12.81 9.42
CA LYS A 99 17.09 13.07 9.50
C LYS A 99 17.58 13.23 10.94
N ASN A 100 16.71 13.66 11.86
CA ASN A 100 17.08 13.94 13.24
C ASN A 100 16.98 12.70 14.13
N CYS A 101 15.86 11.96 14.06
CA CYS A 101 15.55 10.90 15.01
C CYS A 101 15.46 9.48 14.39
N GLY A 102 15.56 9.35 13.08
CA GLY A 102 15.47 8.07 12.38
C GLY A 102 14.06 7.48 12.27
N THR A 103 13.02 8.13 12.83
CA THR A 103 11.63 7.69 12.67
C THR A 103 11.27 7.65 11.19
N THR A 104 10.47 6.69 10.78
CA THR A 104 10.08 6.51 9.38
C THR A 104 8.57 6.68 9.18
N LYS A 105 8.18 7.20 8.01
CA LYS A 105 6.81 7.20 7.51
C LYS A 105 6.77 6.65 6.09
N THR A 106 5.63 6.15 5.68
CA THR A 106 5.38 5.71 4.30
C THR A 106 4.24 6.51 3.70
N GLU A 107 4.36 6.80 2.40
CA GLU A 107 3.31 7.41 1.61
C GLU A 107 3.00 6.54 0.39
N THR A 108 1.74 6.52 -0.01
CA THR A 108 1.28 5.80 -1.18
C THR A 108 1.61 6.60 -2.44
N ILE A 109 2.12 5.92 -3.47
CA ILE A 109 2.28 6.46 -4.83
C ILE A 109 1.11 5.94 -5.65
N ALA A 110 0.34 6.84 -6.26
CA ALA A 110 -0.79 6.46 -7.10
C ALA A 110 -0.39 5.52 -8.25
N LYS A 111 -1.31 4.68 -8.69
CA LYS A 111 -1.14 3.82 -9.86
C LYS A 111 -0.76 4.64 -11.10
N LEU A 112 -0.01 4.02 -11.99
CA LEU A 112 0.28 4.62 -13.30
C LEU A 112 -1.02 4.76 -14.10
N VAL A 113 -1.15 5.87 -14.84
CA VAL A 113 -2.27 6.08 -15.76
C VAL A 113 -1.93 5.42 -17.10
N CYS A 114 -2.80 4.53 -17.58
CA CYS A 114 -2.63 3.86 -18.86
C CYS A 114 -3.22 4.75 -19.97
N THR A 115 -2.39 5.54 -20.64
CA THR A 115 -2.81 6.43 -21.74
C THR A 115 -2.81 5.75 -23.10
N LYS A 116 -2.10 4.61 -23.24
CA LYS A 116 -2.05 3.80 -24.46
C LYS A 116 -2.38 2.35 -24.13
N HIS A 117 -3.58 1.92 -24.53
CA HIS A 117 -4.04 0.57 -24.29
C HIS A 117 -3.52 -0.40 -25.36
N ALA A 118 -2.88 -1.47 -24.91
CA ALA A 118 -2.52 -2.62 -25.74
C ALA A 118 -3.60 -3.69 -25.57
N TRP A 119 -4.56 -3.73 -26.53
CA TRP A 119 -5.67 -4.68 -26.46
C TRP A 119 -5.22 -6.09 -26.87
N ASP A 120 -5.73 -7.10 -26.16
CA ASP A 120 -5.56 -8.52 -26.52
C ASP A 120 -6.33 -8.87 -27.82
N ALA A 121 -6.29 -10.13 -28.22
CA ALA A 121 -7.01 -10.62 -29.41
C ALA A 121 -8.54 -10.56 -29.25
N GLY A 122 -9.05 -10.31 -28.06
CA GLY A 122 -10.46 -10.27 -27.71
C GLY A 122 -11.15 -11.63 -27.75
N VAL A 123 -12.15 -11.79 -26.92
CA VAL A 123 -12.99 -12.99 -26.81
C VAL A 123 -14.42 -12.67 -27.24
N VAL A 124 -15.00 -13.52 -28.09
CA VAL A 124 -16.42 -13.41 -28.45
C VAL A 124 -17.24 -13.84 -27.25
N THR A 125 -17.94 -12.89 -26.63
CA THR A 125 -18.81 -13.09 -25.48
C THR A 125 -20.24 -13.44 -25.88
N LYS A 126 -20.65 -12.93 -27.09
CA LYS A 126 -21.95 -13.24 -27.70
C LYS A 126 -21.76 -13.43 -29.19
N LYS A 127 -22.10 -14.62 -29.70
CA LYS A 127 -22.05 -14.89 -31.12
C LYS A 127 -23.17 -14.14 -31.88
N PRO A 128 -22.90 -13.54 -33.04
CA PRO A 128 -23.93 -12.94 -33.87
C PRO A 128 -24.85 -14.02 -34.46
N THR A 129 -26.09 -13.66 -34.68
CA THR A 129 -27.08 -14.47 -35.40
C THR A 129 -27.60 -13.70 -36.58
N TYR A 130 -28.50 -14.27 -37.35
CA TYR A 130 -29.18 -13.56 -38.46
C TYR A 130 -30.12 -12.45 -37.94
N THR A 131 -30.57 -12.55 -36.69
CA THR A 131 -31.53 -11.61 -36.09
C THR A 131 -30.93 -10.70 -35.03
N SER A 132 -29.80 -11.07 -34.44
CA SER A 132 -29.14 -10.31 -33.38
C SER A 132 -27.64 -10.11 -33.62
N THR A 133 -27.12 -8.98 -33.16
CA THR A 133 -25.68 -8.69 -33.16
C THR A 133 -24.99 -9.54 -32.10
N GLY A 134 -23.70 -9.81 -32.32
CA GLY A 134 -22.78 -10.39 -31.35
C GLY A 134 -21.98 -9.32 -30.62
N GLU A 135 -21.14 -9.78 -29.69
CA GLU A 135 -20.24 -8.93 -28.90
C GLU A 135 -18.88 -9.59 -28.77
N LYS A 136 -17.82 -8.79 -28.86
CA LYS A 136 -16.44 -9.19 -28.62
C LYS A 136 -15.82 -8.27 -27.57
N LYS A 137 -15.33 -8.87 -26.49
CA LYS A 137 -14.70 -8.18 -25.37
C LYS A 137 -13.19 -8.25 -25.51
N TYR A 138 -12.53 -7.12 -25.38
CA TYR A 138 -11.08 -6.98 -25.36
C TYR A 138 -10.63 -6.54 -23.99
N THR A 139 -9.43 -7.00 -23.58
CA THR A 139 -8.80 -6.59 -22.32
C THR A 139 -7.45 -5.96 -22.61
N CYS A 140 -7.18 -4.81 -22.00
CA CYS A 140 -5.85 -4.20 -22.08
C CYS A 140 -4.84 -5.04 -21.31
N THR A 141 -3.79 -5.51 -21.97
CA THR A 141 -2.73 -6.34 -21.37
C THR A 141 -1.93 -5.60 -20.30
N ASN A 142 -1.86 -4.26 -20.40
CA ASN A 142 -1.10 -3.43 -19.47
C ASN A 142 -1.87 -3.14 -18.17
N CYS A 143 -3.10 -2.61 -18.27
CA CYS A 143 -3.87 -2.11 -17.12
C CYS A 143 -5.05 -3.00 -16.71
N GLY A 144 -5.51 -3.91 -17.61
CA GLY A 144 -6.67 -4.76 -17.37
C GLY A 144 -8.01 -4.10 -17.67
N GLU A 145 -8.05 -2.84 -18.15
CA GLU A 145 -9.30 -2.25 -18.63
C GLU A 145 -9.89 -3.04 -19.77
N THR A 146 -11.22 -3.00 -19.91
CA THR A 146 -11.93 -3.76 -20.93
C THR A 146 -12.75 -2.85 -21.83
N LYS A 147 -12.83 -3.20 -23.12
CA LYS A 147 -13.78 -2.61 -24.08
C LYS A 147 -14.57 -3.71 -24.77
N THR A 148 -15.78 -3.39 -25.20
CA THR A 148 -16.64 -4.31 -25.96
C THR A 148 -16.92 -3.69 -27.32
N GLU A 149 -16.80 -4.50 -28.37
CA GLU A 149 -17.16 -4.13 -29.72
C GLU A 149 -18.31 -5.01 -30.21
N THR A 150 -19.21 -4.41 -30.97
CA THR A 150 -20.36 -5.11 -31.55
C THR A 150 -19.93 -5.85 -32.83
N ILE A 151 -20.28 -7.13 -32.93
CA ILE A 151 -20.16 -7.91 -34.16
C ILE A 151 -21.47 -7.81 -34.94
N SER A 152 -21.40 -7.44 -36.18
CA SER A 152 -22.57 -7.32 -37.05
C SER A 152 -23.35 -8.64 -37.14
N LYS A 153 -24.67 -8.54 -37.38
CA LYS A 153 -25.52 -9.70 -37.65
C LYS A 153 -24.98 -10.49 -38.83
N LEU A 154 -25.24 -11.79 -38.81
CA LEU A 154 -24.95 -12.63 -39.99
C LEU A 154 -25.81 -12.21 -41.16
N VAL A 155 -25.23 -12.20 -42.38
CA VAL A 155 -25.96 -11.96 -43.62
C VAL A 155 -26.55 -13.28 -44.10
N CYS A 156 -27.88 -13.31 -44.32
CA CYS A 156 -28.57 -14.47 -44.85
C CYS A 156 -28.56 -14.41 -46.38
N THR A 157 -27.59 -15.07 -46.97
CA THR A 157 -27.47 -15.14 -48.48
C THR A 157 -28.26 -16.27 -49.11
N SER A 158 -28.66 -17.24 -48.29
CA SER A 158 -29.46 -18.40 -48.74
C SER A 158 -30.65 -18.60 -47.79
N HIS A 159 -31.86 -18.38 -48.32
CA HIS A 159 -33.10 -18.44 -47.56
C HIS A 159 -33.71 -19.85 -47.53
N ALA A 160 -33.88 -20.40 -46.32
CA ALA A 160 -34.62 -21.62 -46.11
C ALA A 160 -36.08 -21.28 -45.78
N TRP A 161 -36.92 -21.27 -46.79
CA TRP A 161 -38.33 -20.91 -46.65
C TRP A 161 -39.12 -22.01 -45.88
N ASN A 162 -40.10 -21.60 -45.08
CA ASN A 162 -41.08 -22.50 -44.48
C ASN A 162 -42.10 -22.99 -45.54
N SER A 163 -43.07 -23.80 -45.14
CA SER A 163 -44.14 -24.30 -46.04
C SER A 163 -45.10 -23.21 -46.58
N GLY A 164 -44.95 -21.98 -46.04
CA GLY A 164 -45.84 -20.87 -46.35
C GLY A 164 -47.24 -20.99 -45.77
N VAL A 165 -47.83 -19.85 -45.53
CA VAL A 165 -49.21 -19.72 -45.05
C VAL A 165 -50.00 -18.94 -46.06
N VAL A 166 -51.17 -19.45 -46.46
CA VAL A 166 -52.13 -18.73 -47.32
C VAL A 166 -52.68 -17.56 -46.51
N THR A 167 -52.44 -16.34 -47.02
CA THR A 167 -52.91 -15.09 -46.40
C THR A 167 -54.16 -14.54 -47.07
N LYS A 168 -54.40 -14.95 -48.29
CA LYS A 168 -55.63 -14.68 -49.04
C LYS A 168 -55.91 -15.88 -49.93
N GLU A 169 -57.10 -16.45 -49.82
CA GLU A 169 -57.51 -17.54 -50.68
C GLU A 169 -57.83 -17.03 -52.12
N PRO A 170 -57.49 -17.82 -53.14
CA PRO A 170 -57.89 -17.51 -54.50
C PRO A 170 -59.39 -17.74 -54.69
N THR A 171 -60.00 -16.94 -55.57
CA THR A 171 -61.38 -17.10 -56.02
C THR A 171 -61.41 -17.25 -57.53
N TYR A 172 -62.58 -17.46 -58.11
CA TYR A 172 -62.76 -17.48 -59.61
C TYR A 172 -62.48 -16.10 -60.20
N THR A 173 -62.62 -15.03 -59.48
CA THR A 173 -62.46 -13.66 -59.91
C THR A 173 -61.14 -12.97 -59.49
N SER A 174 -60.51 -13.47 -58.38
CA SER A 174 -59.31 -12.86 -57.81
C SER A 174 -58.23 -13.88 -57.49
N THR A 175 -56.96 -13.51 -57.54
CA THR A 175 -55.83 -14.28 -57.13
C THR A 175 -55.73 -14.31 -55.62
N GLY A 176 -55.18 -15.41 -55.07
CA GLY A 176 -54.81 -15.55 -53.69
C GLY A 176 -53.35 -15.13 -53.42
N THR A 177 -52.93 -15.13 -52.18
CA THR A 177 -51.55 -14.86 -51.75
C THR A 177 -51.10 -15.85 -50.70
N LYS A 178 -49.83 -16.29 -50.82
CA LYS A 178 -49.15 -17.17 -49.86
C LYS A 178 -47.86 -16.51 -49.37
N LYS A 179 -47.78 -16.37 -48.06
CA LYS A 179 -46.61 -15.76 -47.39
C LYS A 179 -45.67 -16.86 -46.89
N TYR A 180 -44.39 -16.74 -47.26
CA TYR A 180 -43.31 -17.60 -46.79
C TYR A 180 -42.42 -16.79 -45.86
N THR A 181 -41.89 -17.43 -44.81
CA THR A 181 -40.94 -16.85 -43.88
C THR A 181 -39.66 -17.69 -43.89
N CYS A 182 -38.53 -17.04 -44.04
CA CYS A 182 -37.24 -17.71 -43.94
C CYS A 182 -37.05 -18.20 -42.46
N LYS A 183 -36.76 -19.48 -42.31
CA LYS A 183 -36.55 -20.12 -40.99
C LYS A 183 -35.29 -19.57 -40.25
N ASN A 184 -34.31 -19.08 -41.00
CA ASN A 184 -33.03 -18.63 -40.43
C ASN A 184 -33.05 -17.15 -40.04
N CYS A 185 -33.57 -16.25 -40.89
CA CYS A 185 -33.45 -14.79 -40.71
C CYS A 185 -34.78 -14.06 -40.51
N GLY A 186 -35.92 -14.76 -40.65
CA GLY A 186 -37.25 -14.17 -40.51
C GLY A 186 -37.71 -13.31 -41.69
N THR A 187 -36.88 -13.11 -42.71
CA THR A 187 -37.29 -12.39 -43.96
C THR A 187 -38.50 -13.09 -44.56
N THR A 188 -39.44 -12.31 -45.10
CA THR A 188 -40.67 -12.87 -45.72
C THR A 188 -40.69 -12.60 -47.25
N LYS A 189 -41.28 -13.53 -47.99
CA LYS A 189 -41.68 -13.33 -49.37
C LYS A 189 -43.17 -13.69 -49.57
N ILE A 190 -43.81 -13.08 -50.53
CA ILE A 190 -45.20 -13.35 -50.89
C ILE A 190 -45.20 -13.89 -52.31
N GLU A 191 -45.92 -14.98 -52.50
CA GLU A 191 -46.20 -15.52 -53.86
C GLU A 191 -47.69 -15.47 -54.11
N THR A 192 -48.02 -15.22 -55.39
CA THR A 192 -49.40 -15.18 -55.85
C THR A 192 -49.93 -16.61 -56.14
N ILE A 193 -51.07 -16.92 -55.66
CA ILE A 193 -51.80 -18.14 -55.99
C ILE A 193 -52.74 -17.82 -57.17
N ALA A 194 -52.71 -18.62 -58.23
CA ALA A 194 -53.56 -18.43 -59.37
C ALA A 194 -55.06 -18.49 -58.98
N LYS A 195 -55.88 -17.81 -59.78
CA LYS A 195 -57.35 -17.90 -59.66
C LYS A 195 -57.81 -19.34 -59.82
N LEU A 196 -58.92 -19.65 -59.21
CA LEU A 196 -59.60 -20.92 -59.38
C LEU A 196 -60.11 -21.01 -60.89
N VAL A 197 -59.96 -22.18 -61.45
CA VAL A 197 -60.42 -22.45 -62.80
C VAL A 197 -61.71 -23.26 -62.67
N CYS A 198 -62.79 -22.82 -63.39
CA CYS A 198 -64.02 -23.58 -63.52
C CYS A 198 -63.81 -24.74 -64.53
N THR A 199 -63.65 -25.94 -63.99
CA THR A 199 -63.65 -27.16 -64.78
C THR A 199 -65.12 -27.56 -65.01
N LYS A 200 -65.54 -27.56 -66.29
CA LYS A 200 -66.88 -28.12 -66.63
C LYS A 200 -66.86 -29.61 -66.49
#